data_762e5ef48306a0fcc203cf9003734702
#
_entry.id   762e5ef48306a0fcc203cf9003734702
#
_cell.length_a   1.000
_cell.length_b   1.000
_cell.length_c   1.000
_cell.angle_alpha   90.00
_cell.angle_beta   90.00
_cell.angle_gamma   90.00
#
_symmetry.space_group_name_H-M   'P 1'
#
loop_
_entity.id
_entity.type
_entity.pdbx_description
1 polymer ?
#
loop_
_entity_poly.entity_id
_entity_poly.type
_entity_poly.pdbx_seq_one_letter_code
_entity_poly.pdbx_strand_id
1 'polypeptide(L)'
;MRHKLLSLALAAASAAAQATTGVALVHGTGDQTDAYNDYWQAAMVEGVRNGLTDRNNLLVVNCDFDQYMWDDRAAGCLAGQLTSFIQSRNIDRLIVITHSNGGNVMRWILSNPTWDARYPGIIRRTVKVDALAPSSAGTPLADAVIAGNVFESALGWLLGYQTDAVRQQQVGWMATYNQQYLLGTAGRPALPVPFRDVVGTDVASSPFSSQAYCGGYTQSVGLEITQNWLSNCSDGFIECSSASAAGSVWFRDTQKTSGGDVLNHNQSRRACFGLESILANDIKG
;
A
#
# COMPACT_ATOMS: atom_id res chain seq x y z
N MET A 1 -10.81 8.19 -75.89
CA MET A 1 -10.13 7.41 -74.83
C MET A 1 -10.14 8.17 -73.55
N ARG A 2 -10.97 7.79 -72.58
CA ARG A 2 -11.04 8.47 -71.24
C ARG A 2 -10.33 7.60 -70.20
N HIS A 3 -9.18 8.05 -69.72
CA HIS A 3 -8.46 7.39 -68.62
C HIS A 3 -9.14 7.72 -67.31
N LYS A 4 -9.68 6.70 -66.61
CA LYS A 4 -10.16 6.78 -65.24
C LYS A 4 -8.94 6.55 -64.33
N LEU A 5 -8.48 7.57 -63.67
CA LEU A 5 -7.52 7.45 -62.56
C LEU A 5 -8.28 6.92 -61.33
N LEU A 6 -7.95 5.71 -60.90
CA LEU A 6 -8.41 5.13 -59.65
C LEU A 6 -7.49 5.64 -58.53
N SER A 7 -7.97 6.55 -57.72
CA SER A 7 -7.25 7.00 -56.49
C SER A 7 -7.49 5.96 -55.40
N LEU A 8 -6.45 5.18 -55.05
CA LEU A 8 -6.43 4.30 -53.88
C LEU A 8 -6.15 5.18 -52.65
N ALA A 9 -7.18 5.44 -51.87
CA ALA A 9 -7.01 6.05 -50.53
C ALA A 9 -6.54 4.95 -49.54
N LEU A 10 -5.26 4.97 -49.15
CA LEU A 10 -4.75 4.18 -48.07
C LEU A 10 -5.28 4.78 -46.74
N ALA A 11 -6.27 4.14 -46.13
CA ALA A 11 -6.67 4.43 -44.77
C ALA A 11 -5.62 3.83 -43.82
N ALA A 12 -4.71 4.64 -43.32
CA ALA A 12 -3.81 4.28 -42.23
C ALA A 12 -4.65 4.20 -40.94
N ALA A 13 -5.09 3.02 -40.57
CA ALA A 13 -5.62 2.77 -39.22
C ALA A 13 -4.48 2.90 -38.22
N SER A 14 -4.36 4.04 -37.58
CA SER A 14 -3.50 4.19 -36.40
C SER A 14 -4.10 3.33 -35.28
N ALA A 15 -3.54 2.15 -35.05
CA ALA A 15 -3.80 1.40 -33.84
C ALA A 15 -3.34 2.28 -32.67
N ALA A 16 -4.29 2.79 -31.88
CA ALA A 16 -3.95 3.47 -30.64
C ALA A 16 -3.15 2.49 -29.78
N ALA A 17 -1.88 2.81 -29.50
CA ALA A 17 -1.06 1.99 -28.63
C ALA A 17 -1.75 1.94 -27.27
N GLN A 18 -2.07 0.73 -26.82
CA GLN A 18 -2.69 0.54 -25.51
C GLN A 18 -1.68 0.96 -24.42
N ALA A 19 -2.12 1.81 -23.49
CA ALA A 19 -1.25 2.31 -22.43
C ALA A 19 -0.72 1.16 -21.56
N THR A 20 0.59 1.11 -21.38
CA THR A 20 1.28 0.07 -20.62
C THR A 20 1.02 0.25 -19.13
N THR A 21 0.30 -0.70 -18.52
CA THR A 21 0.02 -0.69 -17.08
C THR A 21 1.10 -1.47 -16.33
N GLY A 22 1.58 -0.86 -15.22
CA GLY A 22 2.48 -1.51 -14.26
C GLY A 22 1.94 -1.41 -12.84
N VAL A 23 2.34 -2.35 -12.01
CA VAL A 23 1.99 -2.41 -10.58
C VAL A 23 3.25 -2.40 -9.75
N ALA A 24 3.28 -1.60 -8.69
CA ALA A 24 4.32 -1.61 -7.68
C ALA A 24 3.74 -2.02 -6.32
N LEU A 25 4.32 -3.03 -5.69
CA LEU A 25 4.03 -3.46 -4.32
C LEU A 25 5.03 -2.81 -3.37
N VAL A 26 4.54 -1.96 -2.46
CA VAL A 26 5.33 -1.15 -1.52
C VAL A 26 5.05 -1.66 -0.10
N HIS A 27 6.06 -2.26 0.53
CA HIS A 27 5.96 -2.84 1.87
C HIS A 27 5.75 -1.79 2.98
N GLY A 28 5.49 -2.22 4.21
CA GLY A 28 5.38 -1.37 5.39
C GLY A 28 6.72 -1.15 6.11
N THR A 29 6.68 -0.88 7.43
CA THR A 29 7.85 -0.71 8.28
C THR A 29 8.80 -1.90 8.18
N GLY A 30 10.09 -1.64 8.20
CA GLY A 30 11.17 -2.62 8.13
C GLY A 30 12.15 -2.34 6.98
N ASP A 31 13.39 -2.78 7.15
CA ASP A 31 14.39 -2.83 6.09
C ASP A 31 14.22 -4.12 5.29
N GLN A 32 13.81 -4.00 4.04
CA GLN A 32 13.54 -5.15 3.17
C GLN A 32 14.56 -5.24 2.03
N THR A 33 15.23 -6.37 1.97
CA THR A 33 16.13 -6.74 0.85
C THR A 33 15.51 -7.80 -0.08
N ASP A 34 14.51 -8.54 0.40
CA ASP A 34 13.71 -9.50 -0.37
C ASP A 34 12.24 -9.45 0.05
N ALA A 35 11.58 -8.30 -0.21
CA ALA A 35 10.17 -8.13 0.14
C ALA A 35 9.23 -9.11 -0.60
N TYR A 36 9.68 -9.70 -1.70
CA TYR A 36 8.91 -10.74 -2.40
C TYR A 36 8.68 -11.95 -1.52
N ASN A 37 9.75 -12.48 -0.90
CA ASN A 37 9.68 -13.68 -0.07
C ASN A 37 9.35 -13.36 1.39
N ASP A 38 9.96 -12.33 1.96
CA ASP A 38 9.93 -12.07 3.39
C ASP A 38 8.69 -11.26 3.80
N TYR A 39 8.26 -10.31 2.97
CA TYR A 39 7.17 -9.41 3.33
C TYR A 39 5.83 -9.82 2.71
N TRP A 40 5.72 -9.88 1.37
CA TRP A 40 4.47 -10.14 0.66
C TRP A 40 4.15 -11.63 0.52
N GLN A 41 5.17 -12.46 0.35
CA GLN A 41 5.13 -13.86 -0.05
C GLN A 41 4.62 -14.09 -1.49
N ALA A 42 5.14 -15.14 -2.12
CA ALA A 42 4.90 -15.44 -3.51
C ALA A 42 3.41 -15.51 -3.88
N ALA A 43 2.57 -16.10 -3.02
CA ALA A 43 1.14 -16.26 -3.29
C ALA A 43 0.42 -14.91 -3.48
N MET A 44 0.74 -13.90 -2.63
CA MET A 44 0.18 -12.56 -2.77
C MET A 44 0.68 -11.87 -4.03
N VAL A 45 2.01 -11.90 -4.28
CA VAL A 45 2.62 -11.25 -5.43
C VAL A 45 2.09 -11.84 -6.73
N GLU A 46 2.07 -13.17 -6.86
CA GLU A 46 1.58 -13.85 -8.07
C GLU A 46 0.07 -13.68 -8.25
N GLY A 47 -0.69 -13.64 -7.16
CA GLY A 47 -2.12 -13.33 -7.18
C GLY A 47 -2.39 -11.96 -7.79
N VAL A 48 -1.73 -10.91 -7.30
CA VAL A 48 -1.83 -9.55 -7.86
C VAL A 48 -1.35 -9.49 -9.31
N ARG A 49 -0.25 -10.19 -9.62
CA ARG A 49 0.31 -10.28 -10.98
C ARG A 49 -0.67 -10.81 -12.02
N ASN A 50 -1.65 -11.63 -11.61
CA ASN A 50 -2.70 -12.13 -12.49
C ASN A 50 -3.64 -11.03 -13.01
N GLY A 51 -3.60 -9.82 -12.43
CA GLY A 51 -4.30 -8.65 -12.92
C GLY A 51 -3.64 -7.98 -14.13
N LEU A 52 -2.36 -8.24 -14.37
CA LEU A 52 -1.57 -7.59 -15.41
C LEU A 52 -1.66 -8.33 -16.76
N THR A 53 -1.77 -7.58 -17.85
CA THR A 53 -1.67 -8.11 -19.22
C THR A 53 -0.24 -8.60 -19.50
N ASP A 54 0.77 -7.78 -19.19
CA ASP A 54 2.17 -8.23 -19.16
C ASP A 54 2.58 -8.50 -17.70
N ARG A 55 2.74 -9.76 -17.36
CA ARG A 55 3.11 -10.24 -16.02
C ARG A 55 4.48 -9.72 -15.54
N ASN A 56 5.35 -9.24 -16.44
CA ASN A 56 6.64 -8.67 -16.10
C ASN A 56 6.53 -7.21 -15.64
N ASN A 57 5.37 -6.58 -15.76
CA ASN A 57 5.11 -5.21 -15.32
C ASN A 57 4.68 -5.15 -13.86
N LEU A 58 5.33 -5.94 -13.00
CA LEU A 58 5.18 -5.89 -11.55
C LEU A 58 6.54 -5.65 -10.90
N LEU A 59 6.61 -4.65 -10.04
CA LEU A 59 7.74 -4.32 -9.18
C LEU A 59 7.39 -4.68 -7.73
N VAL A 60 8.27 -5.39 -7.05
CA VAL A 60 8.26 -5.51 -5.57
C VAL A 60 9.38 -4.63 -5.03
N VAL A 61 9.00 -3.61 -4.27
CA VAL A 61 9.93 -2.60 -3.74
C VAL A 61 10.72 -3.18 -2.57
N ASN A 62 12.03 -2.93 -2.56
CA ASN A 62 12.95 -3.29 -1.48
C ASN A 62 13.65 -2.02 -0.99
N CYS A 63 13.24 -1.49 0.15
CA CYS A 63 13.77 -0.25 0.73
C CYS A 63 13.87 -0.38 2.25
N ASP A 64 14.62 0.52 2.89
CA ASP A 64 14.67 0.65 4.35
C ASP A 64 13.56 1.60 4.81
N PHE A 65 12.38 1.06 5.16
CA PHE A 65 11.28 1.81 5.74
C PHE A 65 11.27 1.80 7.28
N ASP A 66 12.41 1.55 7.90
CA ASP A 66 12.65 1.85 9.32
C ASP A 66 13.03 3.32 9.54
N GLN A 67 13.21 4.07 8.47
CA GLN A 67 13.53 5.48 8.46
C GLN A 67 12.26 6.36 8.48
N TYR A 68 12.44 7.66 8.69
CA TYR A 68 11.37 8.63 8.44
C TYR A 68 10.91 8.57 6.99
N MET A 69 9.62 8.82 6.73
CA MET A 69 9.02 8.71 5.40
C MET A 69 9.69 9.59 4.34
N TRP A 70 10.40 10.65 4.72
CA TRP A 70 11.11 11.58 3.82
C TRP A 70 12.59 11.24 3.61
N ASP A 71 13.12 10.27 4.36
CA ASP A 71 14.54 9.88 4.27
C ASP A 71 14.88 9.33 2.88
N ASP A 72 16.14 9.54 2.44
CA ASP A 72 16.62 9.04 1.15
C ASP A 72 16.56 7.50 1.05
N ARG A 73 16.67 6.79 2.18
CA ARG A 73 16.55 5.33 2.24
C ARG A 73 15.10 4.86 2.15
N ALA A 74 14.14 5.74 2.48
CA ALA A 74 12.70 5.48 2.37
C ALA A 74 12.14 6.08 1.07
N ALA A 75 11.66 7.34 1.08
CA ALA A 75 11.05 7.94 -0.11
C ALA A 75 12.05 8.12 -1.26
N GLY A 76 13.32 8.39 -0.97
CA GLY A 76 14.37 8.47 -2.00
C GLY A 76 14.61 7.12 -2.69
N CYS A 77 14.68 6.02 -1.93
CA CYS A 77 14.78 4.66 -2.46
C CYS A 77 13.54 4.29 -3.27
N LEU A 78 12.34 4.52 -2.72
CA LEU A 78 11.08 4.25 -3.42
C LEU A 78 11.01 5.01 -4.75
N ALA A 79 11.35 6.30 -4.75
CA ALA A 79 11.36 7.10 -5.96
C ALA A 79 12.38 6.59 -7.00
N GLY A 80 13.54 6.13 -6.57
CA GLY A 80 14.54 5.51 -7.43
C GLY A 80 14.03 4.25 -8.12
N GLN A 81 13.45 3.33 -7.36
CA GLN A 81 12.92 2.07 -7.89
C GLN A 81 11.70 2.30 -8.81
N LEU A 82 10.75 3.17 -8.42
CA LEU A 82 9.61 3.51 -9.26
C LEU A 82 10.04 4.18 -10.57
N THR A 83 10.99 5.12 -10.53
CA THR A 83 11.50 5.79 -11.74
C THR A 83 12.18 4.80 -12.68
N SER A 84 13.04 3.93 -12.15
CA SER A 84 13.73 2.90 -12.94
C SER A 84 12.72 1.90 -13.55
N PHE A 85 11.70 1.49 -12.80
CA PHE A 85 10.65 0.60 -13.28
C PHE A 85 9.82 1.26 -14.39
N ILE A 86 9.37 2.50 -14.19
CA ILE A 86 8.63 3.27 -15.20
C ILE A 86 9.43 3.36 -16.51
N GLN A 87 10.73 3.69 -16.43
CA GLN A 87 11.58 3.87 -17.59
C GLN A 87 11.90 2.55 -18.29
N SER A 88 12.33 1.54 -17.54
CA SER A 88 12.77 0.26 -18.11
C SER A 88 11.65 -0.57 -18.73
N ARG A 89 10.40 -0.39 -18.22
CA ARG A 89 9.22 -1.11 -18.68
C ARG A 89 8.27 -0.25 -19.54
N ASN A 90 8.62 1.01 -19.80
CA ASN A 90 7.78 1.99 -20.50
C ASN A 90 6.36 2.06 -19.91
N ILE A 91 6.26 2.18 -18.57
CA ILE A 91 4.98 2.23 -17.88
C ILE A 91 4.31 3.60 -18.12
N ASP A 92 3.10 3.57 -18.69
CA ASP A 92 2.26 4.76 -18.88
C ASP A 92 1.28 4.96 -17.72
N ARG A 93 0.83 3.87 -17.12
CA ARG A 93 -0.15 3.83 -16.04
C ARG A 93 0.43 3.01 -14.88
N LEU A 94 0.80 3.68 -13.80
CA LEU A 94 1.32 3.04 -12.60
C LEU A 94 0.20 2.91 -11.55
N ILE A 95 -0.02 1.69 -11.08
CA ILE A 95 -0.83 1.39 -9.89
C ILE A 95 0.14 1.08 -8.76
N VAL A 96 -0.02 1.76 -7.63
CA VAL A 96 0.82 1.52 -6.45
C VAL A 96 -0.03 0.86 -5.38
N ILE A 97 0.36 -0.32 -4.92
CA ILE A 97 -0.27 -1.03 -3.81
C ILE A 97 0.69 -0.93 -2.63
N THR A 98 0.25 -0.26 -1.59
CA THR A 98 1.05 -0.07 -0.37
C THR A 98 0.49 -0.87 0.80
N HIS A 99 1.30 -1.18 1.78
CA HIS A 99 0.85 -1.75 3.05
C HIS A 99 1.37 -0.92 4.21
N SER A 100 0.51 -0.70 5.23
CA SER A 100 0.91 -0.09 6.50
C SER A 100 1.65 1.26 6.29
N ASN A 101 2.82 1.47 6.91
CA ASN A 101 3.66 2.67 6.79
C ASN A 101 4.10 2.97 5.33
N GLY A 102 4.15 1.98 4.44
CA GLY A 102 4.43 2.23 3.02
C GLY A 102 3.43 3.20 2.37
N GLY A 103 2.20 3.25 2.89
CA GLY A 103 1.21 4.25 2.53
C GLY A 103 1.66 5.68 2.86
N ASN A 104 2.30 5.89 4.02
CA ASN A 104 2.83 7.21 4.41
C ASN A 104 4.04 7.62 3.56
N VAL A 105 4.94 6.68 3.22
CA VAL A 105 6.07 6.94 2.32
C VAL A 105 5.57 7.36 0.93
N MET A 106 4.56 6.66 0.39
CA MET A 106 3.97 7.04 -0.90
C MET A 106 3.23 8.38 -0.80
N ARG A 107 2.49 8.65 0.30
CA ARG A 107 1.84 9.94 0.53
C ARG A 107 2.83 11.09 0.62
N TRP A 108 4.04 10.86 1.17
CA TRP A 108 5.10 11.87 1.16
C TRP A 108 5.46 12.29 -0.26
N ILE A 109 5.69 11.32 -1.15
CA ILE A 109 5.97 11.59 -2.58
C ILE A 109 4.83 12.39 -3.22
N LEU A 110 3.58 11.96 -3.00
CA LEU A 110 2.39 12.60 -3.59
C LEU A 110 2.16 14.02 -3.05
N SER A 111 2.54 14.28 -1.80
CA SER A 111 2.28 15.54 -1.12
C SER A 111 3.36 16.60 -1.36
N ASN A 112 4.58 16.17 -1.72
CA ASN A 112 5.76 17.04 -1.78
C ASN A 112 6.45 16.99 -3.17
N PRO A 113 5.77 17.36 -4.26
CA PRO A 113 6.26 17.16 -5.63
C PRO A 113 7.56 17.90 -5.95
N THR A 114 7.95 18.90 -5.16
CA THR A 114 9.17 19.68 -5.36
C THR A 114 10.34 19.21 -4.49
N TRP A 115 10.12 18.20 -3.61
CA TRP A 115 11.14 17.70 -2.70
C TRP A 115 12.25 16.95 -3.45
N ASP A 116 11.88 16.18 -4.47
CA ASP A 116 12.79 15.41 -5.31
C ASP A 116 12.38 15.54 -6.79
N ALA A 117 13.35 15.71 -7.68
CA ALA A 117 13.12 15.91 -9.12
C ALA A 117 12.39 14.72 -9.80
N ARG A 118 12.42 13.51 -9.19
CA ARG A 118 11.74 12.31 -9.68
C ARG A 118 10.24 12.32 -9.38
N TYR A 119 9.79 12.98 -8.29
CA TYR A 119 8.40 12.91 -7.82
C TYR A 119 7.37 13.35 -8.85
N PRO A 120 7.54 14.47 -9.58
CA PRO A 120 6.56 14.86 -10.61
C PRO A 120 6.38 13.80 -11.70
N GLY A 121 7.45 13.11 -12.08
CA GLY A 121 7.40 12.02 -13.06
C GLY A 121 6.58 10.83 -12.57
N ILE A 122 6.78 10.41 -11.32
CA ILE A 122 6.05 9.34 -10.66
C ILE A 122 4.56 9.72 -10.52
N ILE A 123 4.26 10.92 -9.99
CA ILE A 123 2.89 11.40 -9.79
C ILE A 123 2.10 11.38 -11.09
N ARG A 124 2.67 11.87 -12.19
CA ARG A 124 1.98 11.88 -13.50
C ARG A 124 1.65 10.49 -14.05
N ARG A 125 2.42 9.48 -13.71
CA ARG A 125 2.19 8.09 -14.15
C ARG A 125 1.30 7.31 -13.19
N THR A 126 1.23 7.70 -11.92
CA THR A 126 0.39 7.03 -10.93
C THR A 126 -1.09 7.33 -11.21
N VAL A 127 -1.86 6.29 -11.49
CA VAL A 127 -3.29 6.40 -11.75
C VAL A 127 -4.14 6.20 -10.49
N LYS A 128 -3.61 5.46 -9.52
CA LYS A 128 -4.20 5.25 -8.20
C LYS A 128 -3.19 4.64 -7.23
N VAL A 129 -3.47 4.80 -5.96
CA VAL A 129 -2.80 4.08 -4.86
C VAL A 129 -3.86 3.28 -4.11
N ASP A 130 -3.64 1.98 -3.95
CA ASP A 130 -4.43 1.09 -3.10
C ASP A 130 -3.65 0.86 -1.81
N ALA A 131 -4.08 1.50 -0.74
CA ALA A 131 -3.39 1.50 0.54
C ALA A 131 -4.03 0.44 1.46
N LEU A 132 -3.29 -0.64 1.67
CA LEU A 132 -3.71 -1.76 2.51
C LEU A 132 -3.34 -1.46 3.96
N ALA A 133 -4.33 -1.37 4.83
CA ALA A 133 -4.15 -1.08 6.26
C ALA A 133 -3.18 0.09 6.54
N PRO A 134 -3.33 1.27 5.89
CA PRO A 134 -2.37 2.36 6.03
C PRO A 134 -2.42 2.99 7.42
N SER A 135 -1.27 3.33 7.98
CA SER A 135 -1.16 4.06 9.26
C SER A 135 -1.27 5.57 9.06
N SER A 136 -2.31 6.03 8.33
CA SER A 136 -2.43 7.42 7.86
C SER A 136 -2.58 8.46 8.97
N ALA A 137 -3.09 8.08 10.16
CA ALA A 137 -3.12 8.91 11.37
C ALA A 137 -2.26 8.35 12.51
N GLY A 138 -1.36 7.40 12.20
CA GLY A 138 -0.52 6.74 13.20
C GLY A 138 -1.24 5.59 13.93
N THR A 139 -0.65 5.14 15.03
CA THR A 139 -1.22 4.08 15.88
C THR A 139 -0.84 4.30 17.35
N PRO A 140 -1.79 4.12 18.30
CA PRO A 140 -1.49 4.14 19.73
C PRO A 140 -0.42 3.13 20.15
N LEU A 141 -0.23 2.05 19.37
CA LEU A 141 0.83 1.07 19.64
C LEU A 141 2.23 1.68 19.45
N ALA A 142 2.42 2.60 18.51
CA ALA A 142 3.68 3.32 18.35
C ALA A 142 3.95 4.22 19.56
N ASP A 143 2.91 4.88 20.11
CA ASP A 143 3.05 5.65 21.37
C ASP A 143 3.46 4.74 22.52
N ALA A 144 2.84 3.56 22.66
CA ALA A 144 3.15 2.59 23.70
C ALA A 144 4.60 2.06 23.62
N VAL A 145 5.08 1.75 22.41
CA VAL A 145 6.46 1.28 22.17
C VAL A 145 7.49 2.36 22.53
N ILE A 146 7.26 3.60 22.06
CA ILE A 146 8.17 4.72 22.36
C ILE A 146 8.18 5.07 23.85
N ALA A 147 7.05 4.89 24.56
CA ALA A 147 6.97 5.06 26.01
C ALA A 147 7.66 3.93 26.81
N GLY A 148 8.20 2.90 26.16
CA GLY A 148 8.88 1.77 26.83
C GLY A 148 7.92 0.83 27.58
N ASN A 149 6.65 0.78 27.18
CA ASN A 149 5.69 -0.17 27.72
C ASN A 149 6.03 -1.60 27.25
N VAL A 150 5.73 -2.61 28.08
CA VAL A 150 6.16 -4.02 28.05
C VAL A 150 5.86 -4.78 26.71
N PHE A 151 5.30 -4.08 25.73
CA PHE A 151 4.92 -4.57 24.42
C PHE A 151 6.07 -4.82 23.46
N GLU A 152 7.28 -4.32 23.71
CA GLU A 152 8.42 -4.48 22.79
C GLU A 152 8.67 -5.95 22.43
N SER A 153 8.44 -6.87 23.34
CA SER A 153 8.67 -8.30 23.08
C SER A 153 7.54 -8.97 22.29
N ALA A 154 6.30 -8.49 22.40
CA ALA A 154 5.15 -9.06 21.66
C ALA A 154 4.96 -8.43 20.29
N LEU A 155 5.40 -7.19 20.10
CA LEU A 155 5.25 -6.40 18.87
C LEU A 155 6.57 -6.18 18.13
N GLY A 156 7.71 -6.55 18.71
CA GLY A 156 9.04 -6.33 18.12
C GLY A 156 9.18 -6.92 16.71
N TRP A 157 8.44 -7.98 16.41
CA TRP A 157 8.39 -8.56 15.07
C TRP A 157 7.53 -7.73 14.09
N LEU A 158 6.60 -6.92 14.60
CA LEU A 158 5.66 -6.15 13.77
C LEU A 158 6.11 -4.71 13.56
N LEU A 159 6.76 -4.11 14.58
CA LEU A 159 7.18 -2.70 14.59
C LEU A 159 8.68 -2.51 14.40
N GLY A 160 9.48 -3.59 14.51
CA GLY A 160 10.89 -3.39 14.76
C GLY A 160 11.12 -2.66 16.11
N TYR A 161 12.34 -2.54 16.52
CA TYR A 161 12.68 -1.75 17.70
C TYR A 161 12.47 -0.26 17.40
N GLN A 162 12.48 0.63 18.39
CA GLN A 162 12.24 2.09 18.34
C GLN A 162 12.91 2.82 17.15
N THR A 163 12.52 2.45 15.94
CA THR A 163 13.01 3.03 14.69
C THR A 163 12.39 4.41 14.44
N ASP A 164 12.94 5.16 13.51
CA ASP A 164 12.37 6.44 13.10
C ASP A 164 10.95 6.26 12.50
N ALA A 165 10.72 5.16 11.80
CA ALA A 165 9.39 4.80 11.29
C ALA A 165 8.37 4.59 12.42
N VAL A 166 8.77 3.97 13.54
CA VAL A 166 7.89 3.82 14.71
C VAL A 166 7.66 5.17 15.36
N ARG A 167 8.69 6.00 15.52
CA ARG A 167 8.57 7.35 16.10
C ARG A 167 7.60 8.21 15.30
N GLN A 168 7.69 8.21 13.96
CA GLN A 168 6.78 8.99 13.11
C GLN A 168 5.34 8.50 13.16
N GLN A 169 5.10 7.20 13.39
CA GLN A 169 3.75 6.62 13.47
C GLN A 169 3.04 6.85 14.80
N GLN A 170 3.65 7.55 15.77
CA GLN A 170 2.94 8.03 16.95
C GLN A 170 1.79 8.95 16.53
N VAL A 171 0.64 8.86 17.21
CA VAL A 171 -0.58 9.60 16.85
C VAL A 171 -0.34 11.11 16.81
N GLY A 172 0.37 11.66 17.79
CA GLY A 172 0.69 13.09 17.86
C GLY A 172 1.60 13.58 16.73
N TRP A 173 2.60 12.78 16.35
CA TRP A 173 3.49 13.10 15.25
C TRP A 173 2.78 13.01 13.90
N MET A 174 1.99 11.96 13.67
CA MET A 174 1.21 11.85 12.43
C MET A 174 0.17 12.96 12.30
N ALA A 175 -0.45 13.40 13.42
CA ALA A 175 -1.32 14.57 13.42
C ALA A 175 -0.58 15.84 12.93
N THR A 176 0.63 16.06 13.43
CA THR A 176 1.49 17.18 13.01
C THR A 176 1.87 17.10 11.53
N TYR A 177 2.30 15.92 11.05
CA TYR A 177 2.66 15.73 9.65
C TYR A 177 1.46 15.88 8.72
N ASN A 178 0.30 15.38 9.10
CA ASN A 178 -0.95 15.55 8.37
C ASN A 178 -1.35 17.04 8.25
N GLN A 179 -1.13 17.83 9.30
CA GLN A 179 -1.44 19.26 9.26
C GLN A 179 -0.45 20.06 8.42
N GLN A 180 0.83 19.70 8.42
CA GLN A 180 1.89 20.55 7.86
C GLN A 180 2.35 20.11 6.47
N TYR A 181 2.52 18.81 6.25
CA TYR A 181 3.28 18.28 5.11
C TYR A 181 2.48 17.34 4.21
N LEU A 182 1.50 16.60 4.76
CA LEU A 182 0.79 15.57 4.01
C LEU A 182 -0.57 16.07 3.54
N LEU A 183 -0.99 15.59 2.36
CA LEU A 183 -2.30 15.85 1.75
C LEU A 183 -3.25 14.68 2.04
N GLY A 184 -4.53 14.88 1.74
CA GLY A 184 -5.55 13.84 1.67
C GLY A 184 -6.34 13.60 2.96
N THR A 185 -5.95 14.17 4.11
CA THR A 185 -6.72 14.09 5.35
C THR A 185 -7.76 15.20 5.45
N ALA A 186 -8.71 15.06 6.39
CA ALA A 186 -9.75 16.07 6.63
C ALA A 186 -9.13 17.47 6.87
N GLY A 187 -9.66 18.47 6.20
CA GLY A 187 -9.17 19.85 6.27
C GLY A 187 -7.91 20.14 5.45
N ARG A 188 -7.35 19.15 4.77
CA ARG A 188 -6.22 19.31 3.84
C ARG A 188 -6.69 19.19 2.38
N PRO A 189 -5.95 19.74 1.41
CA PRO A 189 -6.21 19.49 0.00
C PRO A 189 -6.19 17.98 -0.31
N ALA A 190 -6.96 17.56 -1.32
CA ALA A 190 -6.94 16.18 -1.80
C ALA A 190 -5.56 15.80 -2.35
N LEU A 191 -5.23 14.52 -2.29
CA LEU A 191 -4.07 13.96 -2.97
C LEU A 191 -4.23 14.12 -4.50
N PRO A 192 -3.13 14.26 -5.26
CA PRO A 192 -3.17 14.48 -6.71
C PRO A 192 -3.67 13.27 -7.50
N VAL A 193 -3.75 12.11 -6.86
CA VAL A 193 -4.25 10.86 -7.43
C VAL A 193 -5.20 10.18 -6.44
N PRO A 194 -6.15 9.35 -6.91
CA PRO A 194 -6.97 8.54 -6.02
C PRO A 194 -6.12 7.71 -5.05
N PHE A 195 -6.36 7.89 -3.76
CA PHE A 195 -5.77 7.11 -2.67
C PHE A 195 -6.90 6.35 -2.00
N ARG A 196 -6.89 5.03 -2.12
CA ARG A 196 -8.01 4.16 -1.82
C ARG A 196 -7.64 3.22 -0.67
N ASP A 197 -8.32 3.36 0.45
CA ASP A 197 -8.01 2.63 1.67
C ASP A 197 -8.68 1.26 1.70
N VAL A 198 -7.92 0.26 2.07
CA VAL A 198 -8.39 -1.07 2.49
C VAL A 198 -8.32 -1.12 4.00
N VAL A 199 -9.48 -1.24 4.65
CA VAL A 199 -9.64 -1.13 6.10
C VAL A 199 -10.05 -2.49 6.68
N GLY A 200 -9.19 -3.07 7.50
CA GLY A 200 -9.51 -4.21 8.35
C GLY A 200 -10.17 -3.74 9.64
N THR A 201 -11.11 -4.52 10.17
CA THR A 201 -11.95 -4.07 11.29
C THR A 201 -11.77 -4.87 12.56
N ASP A 202 -11.16 -6.07 12.48
CA ASP A 202 -11.07 -6.97 13.61
C ASP A 202 -10.00 -8.04 13.39
N VAL A 203 -9.75 -8.88 14.39
CA VAL A 203 -8.82 -10.00 14.38
C VAL A 203 -9.55 -11.30 14.71
N ALA A 204 -9.37 -12.32 13.89
CA ALA A 204 -9.80 -13.70 14.23
C ALA A 204 -8.60 -14.47 14.79
N SER A 205 -8.66 -14.87 16.07
CA SER A 205 -7.59 -15.61 16.78
C SER A 205 -8.04 -16.97 17.33
N SER A 206 -9.31 -17.36 17.12
CA SER A 206 -9.81 -18.65 17.58
C SER A 206 -9.06 -19.81 16.92
N PRO A 207 -8.54 -20.80 17.68
CA PRO A 207 -7.85 -21.96 17.10
C PRO A 207 -8.77 -22.85 16.26
N PHE A 208 -10.08 -22.63 16.32
CA PHE A 208 -11.07 -23.37 15.52
C PHE A 208 -11.47 -22.61 14.23
N SER A 209 -10.95 -21.40 14.03
CA SER A 209 -11.20 -20.61 12.82
C SER A 209 -10.04 -20.75 11.84
N SER A 210 -10.33 -21.15 10.60
CA SER A 210 -9.30 -21.18 9.53
C SER A 210 -8.69 -19.80 9.27
N GLN A 211 -9.43 -18.72 9.51
CA GLN A 211 -8.95 -17.35 9.41
C GLN A 211 -7.80 -17.04 10.38
N ALA A 212 -7.83 -17.59 11.59
CA ALA A 212 -6.77 -17.39 12.57
C ALA A 212 -5.39 -17.87 12.07
N TYR A 213 -5.37 -18.78 11.10
CA TYR A 213 -4.14 -19.32 10.49
C TYR A 213 -3.69 -18.52 9.26
N CYS A 214 -4.54 -17.67 8.73
CA CYS A 214 -4.21 -16.79 7.60
C CYS A 214 -3.14 -15.77 8.02
N GLY A 215 -1.96 -15.88 7.41
CA GLY A 215 -0.80 -15.05 7.76
C GLY A 215 -0.01 -15.53 8.97
N GLY A 216 -0.46 -16.62 9.64
CA GLY A 216 0.19 -17.23 10.79
C GLY A 216 -0.61 -17.08 12.09
N TYR A 217 -0.87 -18.18 12.76
CA TYR A 217 -1.65 -18.22 14.00
C TYR A 217 -1.05 -17.37 15.12
N THR A 218 0.26 -17.46 15.32
CA THR A 218 0.98 -16.67 16.34
C THR A 218 0.82 -15.16 16.11
N GLN A 219 0.84 -14.74 14.85
CA GLN A 219 0.63 -13.36 14.46
C GLN A 219 -0.80 -12.91 14.76
N SER A 220 -1.80 -13.73 14.45
CA SER A 220 -3.20 -13.41 14.76
C SER A 220 -3.44 -13.30 16.27
N VAL A 221 -2.87 -14.19 17.07
CA VAL A 221 -2.92 -14.12 18.55
C VAL A 221 -2.22 -12.83 19.04
N GLY A 222 -1.06 -12.49 18.50
CA GLY A 222 -0.36 -11.25 18.83
C GLY A 222 -1.21 -10.01 18.53
N LEU A 223 -1.86 -9.96 17.36
CA LEU A 223 -2.75 -8.86 16.98
C LEU A 223 -4.01 -8.78 17.84
N GLU A 224 -4.58 -9.91 18.26
CA GLU A 224 -5.70 -9.95 19.21
C GLU A 224 -5.31 -9.34 20.56
N ILE A 225 -4.11 -9.65 21.06
CA ILE A 225 -3.60 -9.06 22.29
C ILE A 225 -3.48 -7.54 22.15
N THR A 226 -2.95 -7.05 21.02
CA THR A 226 -2.74 -5.62 20.79
C THR A 226 -4.02 -4.84 20.60
N GLN A 227 -5.11 -5.47 20.14
CA GLN A 227 -6.43 -4.83 20.07
C GLN A 227 -6.91 -4.26 21.42
N ASN A 228 -6.48 -4.81 22.55
CA ASN A 228 -6.86 -4.29 23.87
C ASN A 228 -6.39 -2.85 24.14
N TRP A 229 -5.46 -2.32 23.34
CA TRP A 229 -4.96 -0.93 23.43
C TRP A 229 -5.48 -0.04 22.30
N LEU A 230 -6.30 -0.59 21.43
CA LEU A 230 -6.88 0.09 20.28
C LEU A 230 -8.39 0.26 20.48
N SER A 231 -9.01 1.06 19.61
CA SER A 231 -10.47 1.15 19.56
C SER A 231 -11.10 -0.16 19.09
N ASN A 232 -12.40 -0.32 19.33
CA ASN A 232 -13.17 -1.51 18.93
C ASN A 232 -13.17 -1.78 17.42
N CYS A 233 -12.73 -0.84 16.59
CA CYS A 233 -12.53 -1.02 15.17
C CYS A 233 -11.05 -0.88 14.85
N SER A 234 -10.37 -2.00 14.74
CA SER A 234 -8.95 -2.07 14.36
C SER A 234 -8.62 -3.41 13.74
N ASP A 235 -7.60 -3.44 12.91
CA ASP A 235 -7.04 -4.67 12.34
C ASP A 235 -6.04 -5.39 13.28
N GLY A 236 -6.03 -4.99 14.56
CA GLY A 236 -5.10 -5.45 15.60
C GLY A 236 -3.82 -4.62 15.68
N PHE A 237 -3.59 -3.73 14.70
CA PHE A 237 -2.42 -2.87 14.68
C PHE A 237 -2.75 -1.41 14.37
N ILE A 238 -3.65 -1.18 13.39
CA ILE A 238 -4.12 0.14 12.97
C ILE A 238 -5.60 0.25 13.25
N GLU A 239 -6.01 1.35 13.89
CA GLU A 239 -7.42 1.66 14.08
C GLU A 239 -8.09 2.03 12.75
N CYS A 240 -9.37 1.70 12.59
CA CYS A 240 -10.15 2.06 11.40
C CYS A 240 -10.11 3.55 11.10
N SER A 241 -10.13 4.40 12.13
CA SER A 241 -10.01 5.85 12.03
C SER A 241 -8.69 6.28 11.41
N SER A 242 -7.60 5.60 11.72
CA SER A 242 -6.29 5.85 11.13
C SER A 242 -6.20 5.32 9.70
N ALA A 243 -6.64 4.09 9.48
CA ALA A 243 -6.61 3.47 8.16
C ALA A 243 -7.47 4.21 7.12
N SER A 244 -8.53 4.89 7.56
CA SER A 244 -9.42 5.68 6.70
C SER A 244 -9.18 7.19 6.75
N ALA A 245 -8.08 7.64 7.37
CA ALA A 245 -7.84 9.06 7.59
C ALA A 245 -7.46 9.84 6.32
N ALA A 246 -6.89 9.17 5.32
CA ALA A 246 -6.44 9.81 4.08
C ALA A 246 -7.08 9.16 2.86
N GLY A 247 -7.55 9.97 1.91
CA GLY A 247 -8.17 9.44 0.69
C GLY A 247 -9.61 9.00 0.89
N SER A 248 -9.96 7.80 0.43
CA SER A 248 -11.31 7.26 0.52
C SER A 248 -11.32 5.75 0.76
N VAL A 249 -12.21 5.28 1.62
CA VAL A 249 -12.39 3.84 1.85
C VAL A 249 -12.94 3.19 0.58
N TRP A 250 -12.16 2.31 -0.01
CA TRP A 250 -12.53 1.52 -1.17
C TRP A 250 -13.00 0.12 -0.79
N PHE A 251 -12.34 -0.49 0.18
CA PHE A 251 -12.66 -1.81 0.67
C PHE A 251 -12.68 -1.81 2.21
N ARG A 252 -13.69 -2.48 2.77
CA ARG A 252 -13.77 -2.82 4.18
C ARG A 252 -14.17 -4.29 4.28
N ASP A 253 -13.50 -5.08 5.08
CA ASP A 253 -13.63 -6.54 5.15
C ASP A 253 -15.08 -7.02 5.30
N THR A 254 -15.84 -6.46 6.22
CA THR A 254 -17.25 -6.82 6.47
C THR A 254 -18.22 -6.39 5.37
N GLN A 255 -17.77 -5.54 4.41
CA GLN A 255 -18.63 -5.00 3.35
C GLN A 255 -18.57 -5.80 2.05
N LYS A 256 -17.43 -6.44 1.75
CA LYS A 256 -17.20 -7.06 0.43
C LYS A 256 -16.86 -8.54 0.49
N THR A 257 -16.87 -9.15 1.67
CA THR A 257 -16.69 -10.59 1.83
C THR A 257 -18.02 -11.27 2.13
N SER A 258 -18.30 -12.38 1.49
CA SER A 258 -19.56 -13.11 1.61
C SER A 258 -19.73 -13.86 2.93
N GLY A 259 -18.67 -13.98 3.73
CA GLY A 259 -18.64 -14.74 4.97
C GLY A 259 -18.62 -13.92 6.26
N GLY A 260 -18.52 -12.60 6.15
CA GLY A 260 -18.29 -11.74 7.33
C GLY A 260 -16.88 -11.95 7.91
N ASP A 261 -15.95 -12.40 7.07
CA ASP A 261 -14.57 -12.62 7.45
C ASP A 261 -13.88 -11.29 7.78
N VAL A 262 -13.14 -11.25 8.87
CA VAL A 262 -12.39 -10.07 9.30
C VAL A 262 -10.99 -10.07 8.68
N LEU A 263 -10.48 -8.88 8.42
CA LEU A 263 -9.16 -8.66 7.83
C LEU A 263 -8.23 -8.04 8.88
N ASN A 264 -7.32 -8.82 9.44
CA ASN A 264 -6.32 -8.29 10.33
C ASN A 264 -5.13 -7.68 9.57
N HIS A 265 -4.28 -6.94 10.29
CA HIS A 265 -3.14 -6.21 9.71
C HIS A 265 -2.21 -7.10 8.87
N ASN A 266 -1.90 -8.30 9.35
CA ASN A 266 -1.01 -9.21 8.65
C ASN A 266 -1.68 -9.89 7.44
N GLN A 267 -2.98 -10.15 7.52
CA GLN A 267 -3.75 -10.74 6.42
C GLN A 267 -3.85 -9.82 5.21
N SER A 268 -3.84 -8.50 5.41
CA SER A 268 -3.93 -7.53 4.31
C SER A 268 -2.77 -7.60 3.31
N ARG A 269 -1.67 -8.25 3.70
CA ARG A 269 -0.50 -8.52 2.84
C ARG A 269 -0.31 -10.00 2.47
N ARG A 270 -1.35 -10.83 2.67
CA ARG A 270 -1.31 -12.28 2.41
C ARG A 270 -2.44 -12.70 1.47
N ALA A 271 -2.21 -13.76 0.69
CA ALA A 271 -3.20 -14.28 -0.25
C ALA A 271 -4.35 -15.05 0.41
N CYS A 272 -4.21 -15.48 1.65
CA CYS A 272 -5.16 -16.39 2.31
C CYS A 272 -6.53 -15.76 2.60
N PHE A 273 -6.66 -14.43 2.61
CA PHE A 273 -7.93 -13.72 2.70
C PHE A 273 -8.62 -13.56 1.32
N GLY A 274 -7.87 -13.64 0.23
CA GLY A 274 -8.37 -13.43 -1.14
C GLY A 274 -8.25 -11.99 -1.65
N LEU A 275 -7.59 -11.09 -0.89
CA LEU A 275 -7.43 -9.69 -1.26
C LEU A 275 -6.61 -9.52 -2.57
N GLU A 276 -5.65 -10.41 -2.83
CA GLU A 276 -4.87 -10.45 -4.08
C GLU A 276 -5.77 -10.64 -5.30
N SER A 277 -6.83 -11.43 -5.19
CA SER A 277 -7.79 -11.66 -6.27
C SER A 277 -8.68 -10.43 -6.50
N ILE A 278 -9.08 -9.73 -5.43
CA ILE A 278 -9.82 -8.47 -5.50
C ILE A 278 -8.99 -7.41 -6.20
N LEU A 279 -7.71 -7.26 -5.80
CA LEU A 279 -6.75 -6.34 -6.41
C LEU A 279 -6.50 -6.70 -7.90
N ALA A 280 -6.30 -7.99 -8.22
CA ALA A 280 -6.08 -8.43 -9.59
C ALA A 280 -7.26 -8.12 -10.50
N ASN A 281 -8.49 -8.28 -10.02
CA ASN A 281 -9.69 -7.93 -10.77
C ASN A 281 -9.81 -6.40 -10.98
N ASP A 282 -9.46 -5.61 -9.98
CA ASP A 282 -9.47 -4.16 -10.06
C ASP A 282 -8.36 -3.58 -10.97
N ILE A 283 -7.24 -4.29 -11.13
CA ILE A 283 -6.17 -3.96 -12.09
C ILE A 283 -6.63 -4.18 -13.54
N LYS A 284 -7.44 -5.22 -13.79
CA LYS A 284 -7.96 -5.53 -15.12
C LYS A 284 -8.95 -4.49 -15.64
N GLY A 285 -9.60 -3.79 -14.74
CA GLY A 285 -10.50 -2.69 -15.09
C GLY A 285 -11.85 -2.75 -15.07
#